data_11c1582a5d74adc64eed6a5974ed7783
#
_entry.id   11c1582a5d74adc64eed6a5974ed7783
#
_cell.length_a   1.000
_cell.length_b   1.000
_cell.length_c   1.000
_cell.angle_alpha   90.00
_cell.angle_beta   90.00
_cell.angle_gamma   90.00
#
_symmetry.space_group_name_H-M   'P 1'
#
loop_
_entity.id
_entity.type
_entity.pdbx_description
1 polymer ?
#
loop_
_entity_poly.entity_id
_entity_poly.type
_entity_poly.pdbx_seq_one_letter_code
_entity_poly.pdbx_strand_id
1 'polypeptide(L)'
;VVFTAKSRDTIIKAGGTSSWSLRPGIVRNFKFAVCTRNAHREENTGTGPAGPEPHGTAFLVGRISDVQKVGERNGRDRFLVNFDAIANVDAKSVWDGSRNPVRYVDVADLKKKGIDFDKLHFVPIKTPEKAEPDAESAGGADLKTTPLTIAQAKQGLALKFGLSPESIEITIKG
;
A
#
# COMPACT_ATOMS: atom_id res chain seq x y z
N VAL A 1 -4.08 -1.12 13.46
CA VAL A 1 -4.21 0.23 12.88
C VAL A 1 -2.98 0.53 12.06
N VAL A 2 -3.15 1.06 10.85
CA VAL A 2 -2.07 1.51 9.96
C VAL A 2 -2.24 2.98 9.65
N PHE A 3 -1.16 3.75 9.72
CA PHE A 3 -1.13 5.17 9.44
C PHE A 3 -0.56 5.41 8.05
N THR A 4 -1.44 5.71 7.09
CA THR A 4 -1.12 5.69 5.65
C THR A 4 -1.43 7.01 4.95
N ALA A 5 -0.57 7.38 4.00
CA ALA A 5 -0.83 8.45 3.05
C ALA A 5 -1.60 7.95 1.81
N LYS A 6 -1.75 6.65 1.62
CA LYS A 6 -2.43 6.09 0.45
C LYS A 6 -3.91 6.45 0.43
N SER A 7 -4.41 6.72 -0.78
CA SER A 7 -5.83 6.94 -1.02
C SER A 7 -6.63 5.66 -0.84
N ARG A 8 -7.94 5.80 -0.65
CA ARG A 8 -8.86 4.65 -0.62
C ARG A 8 -8.77 3.83 -1.90
N ASP A 9 -8.76 4.50 -3.04
CA ASP A 9 -8.71 3.85 -4.35
C ASP A 9 -7.43 3.05 -4.55
N THR A 10 -6.29 3.59 -4.11
CA THR A 10 -5.01 2.87 -4.14
C THR A 10 -5.05 1.60 -3.29
N ILE A 11 -5.64 1.68 -2.09
CA ILE A 11 -5.78 0.52 -1.20
C ILE A 11 -6.71 -0.54 -1.82
N ILE A 12 -7.83 -0.12 -2.42
CA ILE A 12 -8.78 -1.03 -3.07
C ILE A 12 -8.15 -1.70 -4.29
N LYS A 13 -7.47 -0.94 -5.15
CA LYS A 13 -6.78 -1.46 -6.34
C LYS A 13 -5.68 -2.45 -5.98
N ALA A 14 -4.97 -2.22 -4.89
CA ALA A 14 -3.93 -3.12 -4.38
C ALA A 14 -4.50 -4.35 -3.65
N GLY A 15 -5.82 -4.45 -3.45
CA GLY A 15 -6.45 -5.51 -2.68
C GLY A 15 -6.08 -5.50 -1.19
N GLY A 16 -5.58 -4.38 -0.67
CA GLY A 16 -5.12 -4.27 0.71
C GLY A 16 -4.20 -3.09 0.97
N THR A 17 -3.60 -3.05 2.15
CA THR A 17 -2.68 -1.97 2.54
C THR A 17 -1.23 -2.45 2.62
N SER A 18 -0.32 -1.75 1.99
CA SER A 18 1.11 -2.06 1.89
C SER A 18 1.94 -0.76 1.96
N SER A 19 3.19 -0.74 2.04
CA SER A 19 4.20 -1.77 2.27
C SER A 19 4.69 -1.62 3.70
N TRP A 20 4.34 -2.53 4.60
CA TRP A 20 4.53 -2.37 6.04
C TRP A 20 5.64 -3.26 6.58
N SER A 21 6.46 -2.71 7.48
CA SER A 21 7.29 -3.52 8.38
C SER A 21 6.42 -3.90 9.57
N LEU A 22 6.07 -5.18 9.69
CA LEU A 22 5.17 -5.71 10.71
C LEU A 22 5.57 -7.14 11.08
N ARG A 23 4.91 -7.70 12.10
CA ARG A 23 5.06 -9.10 12.50
C ARG A 23 3.93 -9.93 11.87
N PRO A 24 4.17 -10.66 10.77
CA PRO A 24 3.10 -11.33 10.01
C PRO A 24 2.35 -12.37 10.86
N GLY A 25 3.06 -13.12 11.73
CA GLY A 25 2.43 -14.08 12.64
C GLY A 25 1.45 -13.45 13.64
N ILE A 26 1.66 -12.19 14.02
CA ILE A 26 0.71 -11.45 14.88
C ILE A 26 -0.46 -10.96 14.04
N VAL A 27 -0.19 -10.35 12.86
CA VAL A 27 -1.22 -9.73 12.04
C VAL A 27 -2.22 -10.74 11.51
N ARG A 28 -1.79 -11.97 11.21
CA ARG A 28 -2.69 -13.07 10.78
C ARG A 28 -3.76 -13.45 11.81
N ASN A 29 -3.55 -13.11 13.10
CA ASN A 29 -4.53 -13.35 14.15
C ASN A 29 -5.56 -12.22 14.30
N PHE A 30 -5.38 -11.10 13.59
CA PHE A 30 -6.35 -10.01 13.60
C PHE A 30 -7.38 -10.18 12.48
N LYS A 31 -8.64 -9.85 12.81
CA LYS A 31 -9.75 -9.86 11.82
C LYS A 31 -9.74 -8.61 10.95
N PHE A 32 -9.31 -7.47 11.49
CA PHE A 32 -9.46 -6.18 10.84
C PHE A 32 -8.17 -5.36 10.84
N ALA A 33 -7.98 -4.58 9.79
CA ALA A 33 -7.01 -3.49 9.73
C ALA A 33 -7.74 -2.17 9.54
N VAL A 34 -7.43 -1.19 10.39
CA VAL A 34 -8.00 0.16 10.33
C VAL A 34 -6.98 1.09 9.70
N CYS A 35 -7.33 1.71 8.58
CA CYS A 35 -6.49 2.69 7.89
C CYS A 35 -6.80 4.10 8.39
N THR A 36 -5.78 4.79 8.91
CA THR A 36 -5.87 6.16 9.39
C THR A 36 -5.06 7.08 8.50
N ARG A 37 -5.56 8.30 8.28
CA ARG A 37 -5.02 9.27 7.34
C ARG A 37 -3.71 9.90 7.84
N ASN A 38 -2.64 9.78 7.05
CA ASN A 38 -1.45 10.60 7.16
C ASN A 38 -1.55 11.76 6.14
N ALA A 39 -2.11 12.90 6.56
CA ALA A 39 -2.30 14.05 5.69
C ALA A 39 -1.00 14.88 5.48
N HIS A 40 0.07 14.59 6.22
CA HIS A 40 1.36 15.28 6.08
C HIS A 40 2.33 14.59 5.11
N ARG A 41 1.91 13.48 4.52
CA ARG A 41 2.68 12.76 3.53
C ARG A 41 1.89 12.67 2.24
N GLU A 42 2.53 13.05 1.14
CA GLU A 42 1.99 12.77 -0.19
C GLU A 42 2.03 11.28 -0.48
N GLU A 43 1.06 10.79 -1.20
CA GLU A 43 1.13 9.47 -1.80
C GLU A 43 2.29 9.46 -2.80
N ASN A 44 3.13 8.43 -2.82
CA ASN A 44 4.34 8.34 -3.66
C ASN A 44 4.10 8.48 -5.18
N THR A 45 2.86 8.64 -5.59
CA THR A 45 2.43 8.81 -6.99
C THR A 45 2.50 10.25 -7.48
N GLY A 46 2.85 11.24 -6.65
CA GLY A 46 2.98 12.65 -7.05
C GLY A 46 1.66 13.33 -7.48
N THR A 47 0.52 12.72 -7.24
CA THR A 47 -0.79 13.19 -7.73
C THR A 47 -1.67 13.86 -6.68
N GLY A 48 -1.09 14.58 -5.75
CA GLY A 48 -1.85 15.40 -4.80
C GLY A 48 -2.17 14.71 -3.46
N PRO A 49 -2.95 15.37 -2.60
CA PRO A 49 -3.24 14.86 -1.27
C PRO A 49 -3.99 13.54 -1.33
N ALA A 50 -3.58 12.61 -0.51
CA ALA A 50 -4.05 11.23 -0.46
C ALA A 50 -5.53 11.03 -0.09
N GLY A 51 -6.30 12.10 0.08
CA GLY A 51 -7.74 12.11 0.40
C GLY A 51 -8.13 13.27 1.31
N PRO A 52 -9.43 13.57 1.40
CA PRO A 52 -9.96 14.74 2.11
C PRO A 52 -9.98 14.56 3.63
N GLU A 53 -9.72 13.35 4.14
CA GLU A 53 -9.89 13.07 5.56
C GLU A 53 -8.81 13.78 6.39
N PRO A 54 -9.18 14.39 7.53
CA PRO A 54 -8.22 15.02 8.45
C PRO A 54 -7.16 14.04 8.95
N HIS A 55 -5.98 14.56 9.26
CA HIS A 55 -4.88 13.78 9.85
C HIS A 55 -5.33 12.99 11.08
N GLY A 56 -4.97 11.71 11.14
CA GLY A 56 -5.31 10.82 12.24
C GLY A 56 -6.72 10.25 12.20
N THR A 57 -7.56 10.63 11.23
CA THR A 57 -8.91 10.08 11.05
C THR A 57 -8.85 8.68 10.45
N ALA A 58 -9.59 7.73 11.01
CA ALA A 58 -9.85 6.44 10.37
C ALA A 58 -10.85 6.62 9.24
N PHE A 59 -10.51 6.16 8.04
CA PHE A 59 -11.32 6.33 6.84
C PHE A 59 -11.74 5.01 6.17
N LEU A 60 -11.03 3.92 6.50
CA LEU A 60 -11.27 2.61 5.92
C LEU A 60 -10.97 1.52 6.94
N VAL A 61 -11.82 0.51 7.00
CA VAL A 61 -11.58 -0.75 7.69
C VAL A 61 -11.53 -1.87 6.66
N GLY A 62 -10.43 -2.62 6.62
CA GLY A 62 -10.31 -3.83 5.81
C GLY A 62 -10.48 -5.08 6.67
N ARG A 63 -11.24 -6.06 6.20
CA ARG A 63 -11.27 -7.40 6.76
C ARG A 63 -10.07 -8.16 6.21
N ILE A 64 -9.18 -8.60 7.09
CA ILE A 64 -7.92 -9.24 6.71
C ILE A 64 -8.19 -10.65 6.18
N SER A 65 -7.72 -10.94 4.96
CA SER A 65 -7.76 -12.27 4.35
C SER A 65 -6.40 -12.96 4.39
N ASP A 66 -5.30 -12.21 4.19
CA ASP A 66 -3.93 -12.75 4.21
C ASP A 66 -2.90 -11.65 4.52
N VAL A 67 -1.67 -12.08 4.79
CA VAL A 67 -0.50 -11.19 4.95
C VAL A 67 0.62 -11.73 4.09
N GLN A 68 0.93 -11.04 3.01
CA GLN A 68 1.89 -11.42 1.99
C GLN A 68 3.18 -10.61 2.09
N LYS A 69 4.35 -11.26 1.99
CA LYS A 69 5.62 -10.55 1.81
C LYS A 69 5.69 -10.01 0.39
N VAL A 70 5.93 -8.69 0.25
CA VAL A 70 5.96 -7.99 -1.03
C VAL A 70 7.33 -7.38 -1.35
N GLY A 71 8.29 -7.55 -0.48
CA GLY A 71 9.65 -7.08 -0.72
C GLY A 71 10.45 -6.90 0.56
N GLU A 72 11.55 -6.16 0.44
CA GLU A 72 12.44 -5.79 1.54
C GLU A 72 12.89 -4.34 1.37
N ARG A 73 13.06 -3.63 2.48
CA ARG A 73 13.63 -2.27 2.48
C ARG A 73 14.50 -2.07 3.71
N ASN A 74 15.75 -1.68 3.50
CA ASN A 74 16.74 -1.47 4.57
C ASN A 74 16.90 -2.69 5.50
N GLY A 75 17.02 -3.92 4.93
CA GLY A 75 17.17 -5.15 5.68
C GLY A 75 15.91 -5.58 6.46
N ARG A 76 14.73 -5.01 6.13
CA ARG A 76 13.47 -5.34 6.79
C ARG A 76 12.41 -5.76 5.77
N ASP A 77 11.84 -6.94 6.00
CA ASP A 77 10.73 -7.43 5.21
C ASP A 77 9.56 -6.43 5.18
N ARG A 78 8.93 -6.37 4.01
CA ARG A 78 7.74 -5.55 3.75
C ARG A 78 6.57 -6.44 3.41
N PHE A 79 5.42 -6.09 3.97
CA PHE A 79 4.22 -6.90 3.87
C PHE A 79 3.04 -6.08 3.33
N LEU A 80 2.24 -6.74 2.50
CA LEU A 80 0.89 -6.35 2.13
C LEU A 80 -0.07 -7.08 3.07
N VAL A 81 -0.99 -6.34 3.67
CA VAL A 81 -2.12 -6.89 4.41
C VAL A 81 -3.31 -6.91 3.46
N ASN A 82 -3.65 -8.09 2.96
CA ASN A 82 -4.72 -8.29 1.99
C ASN A 82 -6.10 -8.22 2.66
N PHE A 83 -7.07 -7.70 1.92
CA PHE A 83 -8.46 -7.59 2.34
C PHE A 83 -9.37 -8.39 1.39
N ASP A 84 -10.37 -9.06 1.93
CA ASP A 84 -11.47 -9.66 1.17
C ASP A 84 -12.72 -8.77 1.16
N ALA A 85 -12.83 -7.86 2.13
CA ALA A 85 -13.89 -6.88 2.19
C ALA A 85 -13.43 -5.60 2.89
N ILE A 86 -14.08 -4.50 2.60
CA ILE A 86 -13.81 -3.20 3.19
C ILE A 86 -15.08 -2.52 3.67
N ALA A 87 -14.97 -1.68 4.69
CA ALA A 87 -16.00 -0.78 5.15
C ALA A 87 -15.49 0.64 5.28
N ASN A 88 -16.31 1.61 4.91
CA ASN A 88 -16.02 3.02 5.13
C ASN A 88 -16.29 3.39 6.57
N VAL A 89 -15.42 4.22 7.13
CA VAL A 89 -15.59 4.79 8.47
C VAL A 89 -15.17 6.26 8.43
N ASP A 90 -15.68 7.03 9.37
CA ASP A 90 -15.23 8.40 9.65
C ASP A 90 -15.11 8.54 11.18
N ALA A 91 -13.98 8.09 11.72
CA ALA A 91 -13.70 8.20 13.15
C ALA A 91 -12.47 9.09 13.35
N LYS A 92 -12.68 10.25 13.96
CA LYS A 92 -11.64 11.25 14.19
C LYS A 92 -10.69 10.84 15.30
N SER A 93 -9.44 11.31 15.24
CA SER A 93 -8.44 11.14 16.29
C SER A 93 -8.18 9.68 16.69
N VAL A 94 -8.28 8.76 15.74
CA VAL A 94 -7.97 7.34 15.97
C VAL A 94 -6.47 7.13 16.09
N TRP A 95 -5.67 7.87 15.29
CA TRP A 95 -4.22 7.86 15.41
C TRP A 95 -3.79 8.70 16.62
N ASP A 96 -2.87 8.18 17.42
CA ASP A 96 -2.43 8.77 18.69
C ASP A 96 -1.07 9.47 18.61
N GLY A 97 -0.53 9.69 17.40
CA GLY A 97 0.77 10.30 17.21
C GLY A 97 1.97 9.34 17.35
N SER A 98 1.74 8.05 17.44
CA SER A 98 2.80 7.05 17.54
C SER A 98 3.81 7.16 16.39
N ARG A 99 5.10 7.03 16.70
CA ARG A 99 6.20 7.07 15.72
C ARG A 99 6.17 5.88 14.74
N ASN A 100 5.69 4.72 15.18
CA ASN A 100 5.57 3.54 14.33
C ASN A 100 4.24 3.59 13.57
N PRO A 101 4.20 3.58 12.24
CA PRO A 101 2.97 3.68 11.46
C PRO A 101 2.08 2.43 11.53
N VAL A 102 2.51 1.37 12.17
CA VAL A 102 1.72 0.15 12.41
C VAL A 102 1.55 -0.06 13.90
N ARG A 103 0.31 -0.20 14.36
CA ARG A 103 -0.05 -0.47 15.75
C ARG A 103 -1.00 -1.64 15.88
N TYR A 104 -0.78 -2.44 16.89
CA TYR A 104 -1.68 -3.52 17.33
C TYR A 104 -2.55 -2.96 18.46
N VAL A 105 -3.86 -2.94 18.25
CA VAL A 105 -4.83 -2.28 19.13
C VAL A 105 -6.03 -3.21 19.30
N ASP A 106 -6.59 -3.26 20.50
CA ASP A 106 -7.78 -4.04 20.78
C ASP A 106 -9.04 -3.41 20.19
N VAL A 107 -10.01 -4.26 19.82
CA VAL A 107 -11.32 -3.83 19.27
C VAL A 107 -12.05 -2.92 20.26
N ALA A 108 -11.96 -3.22 21.58
CA ALA A 108 -12.60 -2.42 22.62
C ALA A 108 -12.09 -0.96 22.64
N ASP A 109 -10.80 -0.75 22.40
CA ASP A 109 -10.23 0.60 22.37
C ASP A 109 -10.62 1.35 21.08
N LEU A 110 -10.75 0.65 19.96
CA LEU A 110 -11.23 1.24 18.72
C LEU A 110 -12.73 1.58 18.81
N LYS A 111 -13.51 0.77 19.53
CA LYS A 111 -14.93 1.07 19.81
C LYS A 111 -15.10 2.34 20.63
N LYS A 112 -14.24 2.58 21.65
CA LYS A 112 -14.22 3.84 22.40
C LYS A 112 -13.89 5.07 21.50
N LYS A 113 -13.18 4.85 20.41
CA LYS A 113 -12.84 5.87 19.40
C LYS A 113 -13.89 6.00 18.29
N GLY A 114 -15.05 5.36 18.43
CA GLY A 114 -16.18 5.49 17.53
C GLY A 114 -16.20 4.47 16.38
N ILE A 115 -15.38 3.42 16.40
CA ILE A 115 -15.40 2.36 15.39
C ILE A 115 -16.14 1.14 15.96
N ASP A 116 -17.43 1.01 15.65
CA ASP A 116 -18.23 -0.14 16.01
C ASP A 116 -18.23 -1.18 14.88
N PHE A 117 -17.41 -2.20 14.99
CA PHE A 117 -17.20 -3.21 13.94
C PHE A 117 -18.47 -4.02 13.64
N ASP A 118 -19.41 -4.13 14.59
CA ASP A 118 -20.66 -4.85 14.42
C ASP A 118 -21.66 -4.08 13.54
N LYS A 119 -21.47 -2.75 13.42
CA LYS A 119 -22.32 -1.87 12.61
C LYS A 119 -21.72 -1.51 11.25
N LEU A 120 -20.49 -1.97 10.96
CA LEU A 120 -19.85 -1.68 9.69
C LEU A 120 -20.46 -2.48 8.55
N HIS A 121 -20.80 -1.80 7.49
CA HIS A 121 -21.23 -2.43 6.25
C HIS A 121 -20.01 -2.79 5.40
N PHE A 122 -19.62 -4.07 5.40
CA PHE A 122 -18.50 -4.58 4.62
C PHE A 122 -18.93 -4.91 3.20
N VAL A 123 -18.23 -4.34 2.23
CA VAL A 123 -18.39 -4.61 0.80
C VAL A 123 -17.22 -5.49 0.35
N PRO A 124 -17.48 -6.64 -0.28
CA PRO A 124 -16.42 -7.48 -0.85
C PRO A 124 -15.58 -6.71 -1.86
N ILE A 125 -14.27 -6.91 -1.84
CA ILE A 125 -13.37 -6.42 -2.88
C ILE A 125 -12.72 -7.61 -3.58
N LYS A 126 -12.44 -7.45 -4.88
CA LYS A 126 -11.62 -8.42 -5.60
C LYS A 126 -10.18 -8.22 -5.13
N THR A 127 -9.63 -9.21 -4.44
CA THR A 127 -8.17 -9.28 -4.25
C THR A 127 -7.57 -9.49 -5.63
N PRO A 128 -6.65 -8.63 -6.11
CA PRO A 128 -5.93 -8.91 -7.35
C PRO A 128 -5.28 -10.29 -7.22
N GLU A 129 -5.56 -11.15 -8.18
CA GLU A 129 -4.91 -12.47 -8.25
C GLU A 129 -3.42 -12.22 -8.30
N LYS A 130 -2.72 -12.52 -7.17
CA LYS A 130 -1.28 -12.34 -6.97
C LYS A 130 -0.81 -10.95 -7.43
N ALA A 131 -0.83 -9.96 -6.54
CA ALA A 131 -0.15 -8.70 -6.80
C ALA A 131 1.30 -9.01 -7.17
N GLU A 132 1.66 -8.77 -8.43
CA GLU A 132 3.07 -8.69 -8.80
C GLU A 132 3.70 -7.63 -7.90
N PRO A 133 4.92 -7.84 -7.40
CA PRO A 133 5.57 -6.88 -6.51
C PRO A 133 5.56 -5.51 -7.18
N ASP A 134 5.03 -4.51 -6.47
CA ASP A 134 5.02 -3.11 -6.91
C ASP A 134 6.39 -2.76 -7.49
N ALA A 135 6.45 -2.44 -8.78
CA ALA A 135 7.67 -2.14 -9.53
C ALA A 135 8.32 -0.80 -9.11
N GLU A 136 7.97 -0.27 -7.93
CA GLU A 136 8.49 0.99 -7.42
C GLU A 136 9.23 0.83 -6.08
N SER A 137 10.24 -0.03 -6.06
CA SER A 137 11.32 0.03 -5.04
C SER A 137 12.52 -0.80 -5.47
N ALA A 138 12.89 -0.76 -6.75
CA ALA A 138 14.15 -1.32 -7.19
C ALA A 138 15.27 -0.27 -7.10
N GLY A 139 15.72 -0.04 -5.89
CA GLY A 139 17.10 0.37 -5.66
C GLY A 139 17.84 -0.84 -5.13
N GLY A 140 18.47 -1.63 -5.99
CA GLY A 140 19.43 -2.67 -5.61
C GLY A 140 19.01 -4.11 -5.92
N ALA A 141 19.37 -4.57 -7.12
CA ALA A 141 19.81 -5.89 -7.56
C ALA A 141 19.14 -7.16 -6.98
N ASP A 142 18.29 -7.78 -7.78
CA ASP A 142 18.56 -9.10 -8.39
C ASP A 142 17.59 -9.32 -9.55
N LEU A 143 18.08 -9.03 -10.73
CA LEU A 143 17.40 -9.21 -12.00
C LEU A 143 17.44 -10.68 -12.38
N LYS A 144 16.35 -11.43 -12.15
CA LYS A 144 16.00 -12.52 -13.07
C LYS A 144 15.43 -11.87 -14.33
N THR A 145 16.33 -11.37 -15.14
CA THR A 145 16.03 -10.65 -16.38
C THR A 145 15.58 -11.63 -17.44
N THR A 146 14.32 -11.51 -17.86
CA THR A 146 14.00 -11.84 -19.26
C THR A 146 14.76 -10.81 -20.10
N PRO A 147 15.63 -11.24 -21.06
CA PRO A 147 16.40 -10.30 -21.85
C PRO A 147 15.47 -9.36 -22.62
N LEU A 148 15.58 -8.05 -22.37
CA LEU A 148 14.86 -7.04 -23.13
C LEU A 148 15.49 -6.92 -24.53
N THR A 149 14.66 -6.89 -25.56
CA THR A 149 15.14 -6.50 -26.88
C THR A 149 15.49 -5.02 -26.90
N ILE A 150 16.38 -4.61 -27.81
CA ILE A 150 16.74 -3.19 -27.99
C ILE A 150 15.49 -2.33 -28.25
N ALA A 151 14.51 -2.85 -29.01
CA ALA A 151 13.25 -2.17 -29.29
C ALA A 151 12.44 -1.93 -28.01
N GLN A 152 12.32 -2.92 -27.13
CA GLN A 152 11.64 -2.78 -25.83
C GLN A 152 12.35 -1.81 -24.91
N ALA A 153 13.69 -1.80 -24.89
CA ALA A 153 14.47 -0.85 -24.12
C ALA A 153 14.28 0.59 -24.62
N LYS A 154 14.27 0.81 -25.95
CA LYS A 154 13.98 2.11 -26.55
C LYS A 154 12.57 2.59 -26.21
N GLN A 155 11.54 1.74 -26.29
CA GLN A 155 10.17 2.09 -25.92
C GLN A 155 10.07 2.50 -24.43
N GLY A 156 10.67 1.75 -23.52
CA GLY A 156 10.66 2.06 -22.11
C GLY A 156 11.34 3.40 -21.79
N LEU A 157 12.47 3.69 -22.42
CA LEU A 157 13.18 4.96 -22.29
C LEU A 157 12.39 6.13 -22.89
N ALA A 158 11.76 5.93 -24.07
CA ALA A 158 10.93 6.92 -24.71
C ALA A 158 9.77 7.36 -23.83
N LEU A 159 9.05 6.40 -23.24
CA LEU A 159 7.96 6.66 -22.30
C LEU A 159 8.45 7.42 -21.07
N LYS A 160 9.60 7.03 -20.50
CA LYS A 160 10.14 7.65 -19.29
C LYS A 160 10.57 9.09 -19.49
N PHE A 161 11.14 9.41 -20.65
CA PHE A 161 11.68 10.74 -20.95
C PHE A 161 10.76 11.60 -21.83
N GLY A 162 9.58 11.09 -22.23
CA GLY A 162 8.65 11.82 -23.09
C GLY A 162 9.19 12.06 -24.51
N LEU A 163 10.02 11.15 -25.01
CA LEU A 163 10.66 11.23 -26.33
C LEU A 163 10.06 10.21 -27.30
N SER A 164 10.32 10.38 -28.61
CA SER A 164 10.04 9.34 -29.60
C SER A 164 11.05 8.19 -29.48
N PRO A 165 10.64 6.91 -29.65
CA PRO A 165 11.57 5.77 -29.63
C PRO A 165 12.71 5.87 -30.65
N GLU A 166 12.45 6.54 -31.78
CA GLU A 166 13.46 6.79 -32.82
C GLU A 166 14.54 7.77 -32.39
N SER A 167 14.24 8.64 -31.40
CA SER A 167 15.19 9.62 -30.83
C SER A 167 16.15 9.02 -29.80
N ILE A 168 16.01 7.73 -29.52
CA ILE A 168 16.83 7.05 -28.52
C ILE A 168 17.85 6.14 -29.20
N GLU A 169 19.10 6.38 -28.94
CA GLU A 169 20.22 5.54 -29.37
C GLU A 169 20.73 4.72 -28.19
N ILE A 170 20.93 3.42 -28.38
CA ILE A 170 21.50 2.51 -27.39
C ILE A 170 22.81 1.95 -27.97
N THR A 171 23.91 2.30 -27.34
CA THR A 171 25.23 1.79 -27.71
C THR A 171 25.68 0.73 -26.73
N ILE A 172 26.00 -0.47 -27.22
CA ILE A 172 26.56 -1.57 -26.43
C ILE A 172 28.03 -1.65 -26.78
N LYS A 173 28.90 -1.46 -25.79
CA LYS A 173 30.35 -1.67 -25.94
C LYS A 173 30.70 -3.02 -25.33
N GLY A 174 31.29 -3.91 -26.11
CA GLY A 174 31.83 -5.20 -25.70
C GLY A 174 33.28 -5.08 -25.18
#